data_045560431c84edd104908da5e034dce4
#
_entry.id   045560431c84edd104908da5e034dce4
#
_cell.length_a   1.000
_cell.length_b   1.000
_cell.length_c   1.000
_cell.angle_alpha   90.00
_cell.angle_beta   90.00
_cell.angle_gamma   90.00
#
_symmetry.space_group_name_H-M   'P 1'
#
loop_
_entity.id
_entity.type
_entity.pdbx_description
1 polymer ?
#
loop_
_entity_poly.entity_id
_entity_poly.type
_entity_poly.pdbx_seq_one_letter_code
_entity_poly.pdbx_strand_id
1 'polypeptide(L)'
;MKRIDFEKGTVTGNILGAALPMLVAQILNLLYNIVDRIYIARIPETGTKALGAVGLCFPLITIITAFANLFGGGGAPLFSIYRGQKEESKAVRIMNTSFTMLCFGAVIPVSYTHLTLPTIL
;
A
#
# COMPACT_ATOMS: atom_id res chain seq x y z
N MET A 1 11.43 -13.60 17.22
CA MET A 1 10.57 -14.00 16.09
C MET A 1 11.13 -15.28 15.49
N LYS A 2 10.32 -16.35 15.44
CA LYS A 2 10.73 -17.63 14.83
C LYS A 2 10.86 -17.39 13.32
N ARG A 3 12.04 -17.62 12.75
CA ARG A 3 12.23 -17.51 11.29
C ARG A 3 11.33 -18.54 10.62
N ILE A 4 10.49 -18.09 9.71
CA ILE A 4 9.62 -18.95 8.91
C ILE A 4 10.52 -19.62 7.87
N ASP A 5 10.62 -20.95 7.96
CA ASP A 5 11.41 -21.75 7.03
C ASP A 5 10.47 -22.28 5.93
N PHE A 6 10.48 -21.62 4.79
CA PHE A 6 9.61 -21.96 3.67
C PHE A 6 10.00 -23.26 2.96
N GLU A 7 11.24 -23.76 3.17
CA GLU A 7 11.71 -25.01 2.55
C GLU A 7 11.28 -26.27 3.32
N LYS A 8 11.21 -26.21 4.65
CA LYS A 8 11.01 -27.40 5.51
C LYS A 8 9.73 -27.36 6.35
N GLY A 9 8.99 -26.26 6.34
CA GLY A 9 7.77 -26.09 7.11
C GLY A 9 6.53 -26.70 6.44
N THR A 10 5.50 -26.99 7.24
CA THR A 10 4.18 -27.31 6.69
C THR A 10 3.59 -26.07 6.02
N VAL A 11 2.96 -26.23 4.86
CA VAL A 11 2.36 -25.12 4.08
C VAL A 11 1.43 -24.29 4.95
N THR A 12 0.57 -24.94 5.74
CA THR A 12 -0.37 -24.27 6.64
C THR A 12 0.35 -23.46 7.74
N GLY A 13 1.44 -23.99 8.31
CA GLY A 13 2.22 -23.30 9.34
C GLY A 13 2.92 -22.06 8.79
N ASN A 14 3.45 -22.14 7.58
CA ASN A 14 4.11 -21.02 6.92
C ASN A 14 3.10 -19.91 6.52
N ILE A 15 1.93 -20.31 6.02
CA ILE A 15 0.84 -19.36 5.69
C ILE A 15 0.35 -18.65 6.95
N LEU A 16 0.05 -19.39 8.01
CA LEU A 16 -0.41 -18.81 9.28
C LEU A 16 0.66 -17.90 9.91
N GLY A 17 1.92 -18.34 9.87
CA GLY A 17 3.03 -17.55 10.40
C GLY A 17 3.24 -16.22 9.67
N ALA A 18 3.00 -16.18 8.36
CA ALA A 18 3.07 -14.95 7.56
C ALA A 18 1.78 -14.12 7.67
N ALA A 19 0.62 -14.76 7.68
CA ALA A 19 -0.67 -14.07 7.67
C ALA A 19 -0.98 -13.38 9.01
N LEU A 20 -0.60 -13.96 10.14
CA LEU A 20 -0.94 -13.46 11.46
C LEU A 20 -0.34 -12.06 11.74
N PRO A 21 0.95 -11.79 11.49
CA PRO A 21 1.50 -10.43 11.62
C PRO A 21 0.86 -9.44 10.65
N MET A 22 0.53 -9.86 9.43
CA MET A 22 -0.14 -9.02 8.45
C MET A 22 -1.57 -8.66 8.90
N LEU A 23 -2.30 -9.62 9.47
CA LEU A 23 -3.62 -9.40 10.05
C LEU A 23 -3.58 -8.39 11.19
N VAL A 24 -2.65 -8.54 12.12
CA VAL A 24 -2.48 -7.59 13.23
C VAL A 24 -2.17 -6.19 12.70
N ALA A 25 -1.28 -6.07 11.72
CA ALA A 25 -0.97 -4.78 11.09
C ALA A 25 -2.19 -4.14 10.42
N GLN A 26 -3.04 -4.93 9.76
CA GLN A 26 -4.27 -4.44 9.14
C GLN A 26 -5.32 -4.00 10.15
N ILE A 27 -5.46 -4.73 11.26
CA ILE A 27 -6.36 -4.33 12.37
C ILE A 27 -5.90 -3.02 12.98
N LEU A 28 -4.59 -2.86 13.24
CA LEU A 28 -4.04 -1.61 13.76
C LEU A 28 -4.26 -0.44 12.80
N ASN A 29 -4.08 -0.66 11.50
CA ASN A 29 -4.35 0.35 10.48
C ASN A 29 -5.83 0.74 10.44
N LEU A 30 -6.74 -0.22 10.56
CA LEU A 30 -8.18 0.03 10.65
C LEU A 30 -8.53 0.85 11.89
N LEU A 31 -8.00 0.47 13.06
CA LEU A 31 -8.21 1.20 14.31
C LEU A 31 -7.69 2.64 14.20
N TYR A 32 -6.50 2.84 13.63
CA TYR A 32 -5.95 4.16 13.38
C TYR A 32 -6.91 5.01 12.53
N ASN A 33 -7.41 4.48 11.43
CA ASN A 33 -8.34 5.20 10.56
C ASN A 33 -9.67 5.56 11.27
N ILE A 34 -10.17 4.68 12.15
CA ILE A 34 -11.39 4.95 12.92
C ILE A 34 -11.14 6.07 13.93
N VAL A 35 -10.05 5.97 14.68
CA VAL A 35 -9.69 6.96 15.71
C VAL A 35 -9.46 8.33 15.07
N ASP A 36 -8.73 8.39 13.97
CA ASP A 36 -8.47 9.63 13.23
C ASP A 36 -9.78 10.33 12.81
N ARG A 37 -10.73 9.58 12.26
CA ARG A 37 -12.04 10.13 11.87
C ARG A 37 -12.85 10.62 13.07
N ILE A 38 -12.78 9.95 14.23
CA ILE A 38 -13.44 10.39 15.45
C ILE A 38 -12.85 11.73 15.93
N TYR A 39 -11.54 11.88 15.88
CA TYR A 39 -10.87 13.13 16.24
C TYR A 39 -11.24 14.26 15.29
N ILE A 40 -11.21 14.03 13.98
CA ILE A 40 -11.60 15.01 12.96
C ILE A 40 -13.07 15.46 13.16
N ALA A 41 -13.97 14.50 13.42
CA ALA A 41 -15.39 14.80 13.64
C ALA A 41 -15.65 15.67 14.89
N ARG A 42 -14.75 15.63 15.88
CA ARG A 42 -14.86 16.38 17.14
C ARG A 42 -14.27 17.79 17.08
N ILE A 43 -13.70 18.21 15.95
CA ILE A 43 -13.20 19.59 15.81
C ILE A 43 -14.38 20.57 15.90
N PRO A 44 -14.38 21.54 16.84
CA PRO A 44 -15.45 22.50 16.97
C PRO A 44 -15.64 23.29 15.68
N GLU A 45 -16.89 23.54 15.30
CA GLU A 45 -17.35 24.35 14.16
C GLU A 45 -16.99 23.79 12.76
N THR A 46 -15.89 23.05 12.59
CA THR A 46 -15.39 22.61 11.29
C THR A 46 -15.37 21.08 11.10
N GLY A 47 -15.63 20.29 12.15
CA GLY A 47 -15.48 18.83 12.12
C GLY A 47 -16.27 18.14 11.01
N THR A 48 -17.53 18.54 10.79
CA THR A 48 -18.37 17.98 9.72
C THR A 48 -17.84 18.32 8.32
N LYS A 49 -17.36 19.55 8.12
CA LYS A 49 -16.77 19.99 6.86
C LYS A 49 -15.43 19.30 6.61
N ALA A 50 -14.60 19.16 7.63
CA ALA A 50 -13.31 18.45 7.56
C ALA A 50 -13.52 16.98 7.23
N LEU A 51 -14.50 16.32 7.85
CA LEU A 51 -14.83 14.93 7.56
C LEU A 51 -15.33 14.75 6.11
N GLY A 52 -16.13 15.70 5.61
CA GLY A 52 -16.56 15.75 4.22
C GLY A 52 -15.38 15.90 3.25
N ALA A 53 -14.44 16.79 3.55
CA ALA A 53 -13.23 16.99 2.74
C ALA A 53 -12.37 15.70 2.68
N VAL A 54 -12.17 15.04 3.81
CA VAL A 54 -11.48 13.73 3.85
C VAL A 54 -12.22 12.69 3.02
N GLY A 55 -13.56 12.68 3.06
CA GLY A 55 -14.40 11.82 2.24
C GLY A 55 -14.22 12.05 0.74
N LEU A 56 -14.07 13.30 0.31
CA LEU A 56 -13.80 13.64 -1.09
C LEU A 56 -12.41 13.26 -1.56
N CYS A 57 -11.41 13.20 -0.66
CA CYS A 57 -10.06 12.72 -0.98
C CYS A 57 -10.00 11.19 -1.13
N PHE A 58 -10.96 10.46 -0.58
CA PHE A 58 -10.95 9.00 -0.56
C PHE A 58 -10.91 8.35 -1.96
N PRO A 59 -11.72 8.78 -2.96
CA PRO A 59 -11.63 8.24 -4.32
C PRO A 59 -10.25 8.47 -4.94
N LEU A 60 -9.63 9.61 -4.70
CA LEU A 60 -8.30 9.94 -5.22
C LEU A 60 -7.23 9.01 -4.63
N ILE A 61 -7.26 8.84 -3.32
CA ILE A 61 -6.37 7.91 -2.60
C ILE A 61 -6.56 6.47 -3.11
N THR A 62 -7.81 6.07 -3.36
CA THR A 62 -8.14 4.73 -3.87
C THR A 62 -7.54 4.50 -5.25
N ILE A 63 -7.61 5.48 -6.16
CA ILE A 63 -7.00 5.38 -7.49
C ILE A 63 -5.47 5.24 -7.38
N ILE A 64 -4.82 6.07 -6.57
CA ILE A 64 -3.36 6.00 -6.36
C ILE A 64 -2.97 4.62 -5.79
N THR A 65 -3.73 4.14 -4.80
CA THR A 65 -3.51 2.84 -4.18
C THR A 65 -3.73 1.69 -5.15
N ALA A 66 -4.71 1.80 -6.06
CA ALA A 66 -4.96 0.80 -7.09
C ALA A 66 -3.76 0.68 -8.06
N PHE A 67 -3.17 1.80 -8.48
CA PHE A 67 -1.94 1.78 -9.29
C PHE A 67 -0.76 1.18 -8.53
N ALA A 68 -0.57 1.55 -7.26
CA ALA A 68 0.47 0.99 -6.42
C ALA A 68 0.33 -0.54 -6.25
N ASN A 69 -0.90 -1.01 -6.04
CA ASN A 69 -1.20 -2.44 -5.94
C ASN A 69 -1.03 -3.18 -7.28
N LEU A 70 -1.35 -2.54 -8.40
CA LEU A 70 -1.18 -3.15 -9.72
C LEU A 70 0.29 -3.50 -9.98
N PHE A 71 1.20 -2.56 -9.77
CA PHE A 71 2.61 -2.76 -10.05
C PHE A 71 3.36 -3.45 -8.91
N GLY A 72 3.09 -3.07 -7.65
CA GLY A 72 3.71 -3.68 -6.48
C GLY A 72 3.16 -5.08 -6.20
N GLY A 73 1.84 -5.22 -6.13
CA GLY A 73 1.17 -6.49 -5.86
C GLY A 73 1.29 -7.47 -7.02
N GLY A 74 1.31 -6.99 -8.27
CA GLY A 74 1.52 -7.85 -9.45
C GLY A 74 2.97 -8.28 -9.62
N GLY A 75 3.93 -7.41 -9.32
CA GLY A 75 5.36 -7.70 -9.45
C GLY A 75 5.89 -8.66 -8.37
N ALA A 76 5.37 -8.59 -7.16
CA ALA A 76 5.86 -9.38 -6.03
C ALA A 76 5.72 -10.91 -6.22
N PRO A 77 4.58 -11.47 -6.66
CA PRO A 77 4.45 -12.90 -6.93
C PRO A 77 5.38 -13.37 -8.05
N LEU A 78 5.49 -12.61 -9.13
CA LEU A 78 6.38 -12.93 -10.25
C LEU A 78 7.85 -12.95 -9.81
N PHE A 79 8.26 -11.96 -9.05
CA PHE A 79 9.60 -11.92 -8.45
C PHE A 79 9.87 -13.16 -7.60
N SER A 80 8.91 -13.56 -6.76
CA SER A 80 9.04 -14.72 -5.87
C SER A 80 9.16 -16.03 -6.64
N ILE A 81 8.40 -16.19 -7.74
CA ILE A 81 8.43 -17.37 -8.60
C ILE A 81 9.81 -17.52 -9.26
N TYR A 82 10.30 -16.45 -9.93
CA TYR A 82 11.61 -16.53 -10.61
C TYR A 82 12.78 -16.68 -9.63
N ARG A 83 12.67 -16.10 -8.44
CA ARG A 83 13.65 -16.32 -7.38
C ARG A 83 13.64 -17.79 -6.89
N GLY A 84 12.47 -18.39 -6.76
CA GLY A 84 12.33 -19.82 -6.43
C GLY A 84 12.91 -20.74 -7.51
N GLN A 85 12.83 -20.33 -8.77
CA GLN A 85 13.44 -21.04 -9.92
C GLN A 85 14.96 -20.79 -10.04
N LYS A 86 15.56 -20.01 -9.13
CA LYS A 86 16.98 -19.59 -9.17
C LYS A 86 17.36 -18.76 -10.40
N GLU A 87 16.39 -18.18 -11.09
CA GLU A 87 16.61 -17.27 -12.21
C GLU A 87 16.74 -15.80 -11.72
N GLU A 88 17.83 -15.50 -11.06
CA GLU A 88 18.04 -14.19 -10.41
C GLU A 88 17.99 -13.01 -11.39
N SER A 89 18.49 -13.18 -12.60
CA SER A 89 18.48 -12.13 -13.63
C SER A 89 17.06 -11.71 -14.01
N LYS A 90 16.15 -12.67 -14.16
CA LYS A 90 14.73 -12.39 -14.46
C LYS A 90 14.02 -11.77 -13.25
N ALA A 91 14.30 -12.27 -12.04
CA ALA A 91 13.75 -11.72 -10.82
C ALA A 91 14.13 -10.24 -10.64
N VAL A 92 15.41 -9.89 -10.80
CA VAL A 92 15.91 -8.50 -10.72
C VAL A 92 15.27 -7.63 -11.81
N ARG A 93 15.11 -8.14 -13.03
CA ARG A 93 14.46 -7.39 -14.11
C ARG A 93 13.00 -7.07 -13.78
N ILE A 94 12.24 -8.01 -13.22
CA ILE A 94 10.85 -7.78 -12.81
C ILE A 94 10.79 -6.73 -11.71
N MET A 95 11.66 -6.83 -10.70
CA MET A 95 11.73 -5.86 -9.62
C MET A 95 12.02 -4.45 -10.13
N ASN A 96 13.03 -4.31 -11.00
CA ASN A 96 13.39 -3.02 -11.59
C ASN A 96 12.26 -2.44 -12.45
N THR A 97 11.59 -3.29 -13.25
CA THR A 97 10.46 -2.85 -14.07
C THR A 97 9.30 -2.38 -13.20
N SER A 98 8.92 -3.15 -12.18
CA SER A 98 7.85 -2.77 -11.25
C SER A 98 8.18 -1.48 -10.50
N PHE A 99 9.42 -1.33 -10.05
CA PHE A 99 9.89 -0.11 -9.37
C PHE A 99 9.85 1.11 -10.30
N THR A 100 10.33 0.96 -11.54
CA THR A 100 10.29 2.03 -12.55
C THR A 100 8.85 2.46 -12.84
N MET A 101 7.93 1.51 -13.02
CA MET A 101 6.52 1.81 -13.25
C MET A 101 5.86 2.49 -12.05
N LEU A 102 6.22 2.11 -10.83
CA LEU A 102 5.76 2.78 -9.61
C LEU A 102 6.27 4.23 -9.55
N CYS A 103 7.54 4.47 -9.89
CA CYS A 103 8.10 5.82 -9.94
C CYS A 103 7.37 6.70 -10.97
N PHE A 104 7.15 6.19 -12.18
CA PHE A 104 6.38 6.91 -13.20
C PHE A 104 4.94 7.17 -12.75
N GLY A 105 4.28 6.17 -12.16
CA GLY A 105 2.92 6.32 -11.63
C GLY A 105 2.82 7.32 -10.48
N ALA A 106 3.87 7.50 -9.68
CA ALA A 106 3.92 8.46 -8.60
C ALA A 106 4.12 9.91 -9.09
N VAL A 107 4.81 10.12 -10.21
CA VAL A 107 5.05 11.46 -10.76
C VAL A 107 3.74 12.17 -11.13
N ILE A 108 2.75 11.45 -11.66
CA ILE A 108 1.46 12.03 -12.09
C ILE A 108 0.71 12.68 -10.92
N PRO A 109 0.39 11.99 -9.81
CA PRO A 109 -0.33 12.60 -8.69
C PRO A 109 0.50 13.68 -7.98
N VAL A 110 1.82 13.51 -7.88
CA VAL A 110 2.71 14.51 -7.28
C VAL A 110 2.71 15.79 -8.11
N SER A 111 2.85 15.69 -9.43
CA SER A 111 2.79 16.85 -10.33
C SER A 111 1.43 17.55 -10.25
N TYR A 112 0.34 16.78 -10.20
CA TYR A 112 -1.00 17.35 -10.07
C TYR A 112 -1.17 18.11 -8.75
N THR A 113 -0.75 17.58 -7.62
CA THR A 113 -0.83 18.25 -6.33
C THR A 113 0.03 19.52 -6.28
N HIS A 114 1.25 19.47 -6.83
CA HIS A 114 2.12 20.64 -6.88
C HIS A 114 1.64 21.75 -7.82
N LEU A 115 0.95 21.41 -8.91
CA LEU A 115 0.39 22.39 -9.86
C LEU A 115 -0.93 22.99 -9.38
N THR A 116 -1.74 22.24 -8.64
CA THR A 116 -3.06 22.71 -8.20
C THR A 116 -3.04 23.44 -6.87
N LEU A 117 -2.12 23.11 -5.96
CA LEU A 117 -2.00 23.80 -4.67
C LEU A 117 -1.73 25.31 -4.78
N PRO A 118 -0.82 25.80 -5.64
CA PRO A 118 -0.60 27.25 -5.79
C PRO A 118 -1.74 28.00 -6.49
N THR A 119 -2.68 27.30 -7.11
CA THR A 119 -3.82 27.92 -7.82
C THR A 119 -5.03 28.17 -6.91
N ILE A 120 -5.02 27.59 -5.70
CA ILE A 120 -6.12 27.68 -4.72
C ILE A 120 -5.80 28.72 -3.61
N LEU A 121 -4.57 29.20 -3.54
CA LEU A 121 -4.12 30.30 -2.68
C LEU A 121 -4.16 31.63 -3.45
#